data_eb59aac1894287b68b7891cef97772df
#
_entry.id   eb59aac1894287b68b7891cef97772df
#
_cell.length_a   1.000
_cell.length_b   1.000
_cell.length_c   1.000
_cell.angle_alpha   90.00
_cell.angle_beta   90.00
_cell.angle_gamma   90.00
#
_symmetry.space_group_name_H-M   'P 1'
#
loop_
_entity.id
_entity.type
_entity.pdbx_description
1 polymer ?
#
loop_
_entity_poly.entity_id
_entity_poly.type
_entity_poly.pdbx_seq_one_letter_code
_entity_poly.pdbx_strand_id
1 'polypeptide(L)'
;RGLGDVYKRQLGELCPNVRGFIREPFHCDYGYNIHMGEGSFVNFDCVFLDLAPIRIGCGTLIGPKVQLLTAHHPFDAATRGTALEAGKPIVIGDHCWLGGGVIVCPGVTIGDRAVVGAGSVVTRDIPADSVAAGNPARIIRPL
;
A
#
# COMPACT_ATOMS: atom_id res chain seq x y z
N ARG A 1 -27.16 -4.73 -15.16
CA ARG A 1 -25.75 -4.51 -14.71
C ARG A 1 -25.79 -4.24 -13.21
N GLY A 2 -25.09 -5.05 -12.42
CA GLY A 2 -25.05 -4.88 -10.97
C GLY A 2 -24.15 -3.71 -10.53
N LEU A 3 -24.34 -3.24 -9.29
CA LEU A 3 -23.51 -2.19 -8.68
C LEU A 3 -22.01 -2.54 -8.74
N GLY A 4 -21.67 -3.82 -8.63
CA GLY A 4 -20.28 -4.29 -8.73
C GLY A 4 -19.64 -4.05 -10.10
N ASP A 5 -20.41 -4.09 -11.20
CA ASP A 5 -19.85 -3.84 -12.54
C ASP A 5 -19.62 -2.35 -12.78
N VAL A 6 -20.47 -1.49 -12.22
CA VAL A 6 -20.31 -0.03 -12.27
C VAL A 6 -19.05 0.36 -11.48
N TYR A 7 -18.89 -0.20 -10.29
CA TYR A 7 -17.74 0.04 -9.45
C TYR A 7 -16.41 -0.40 -10.11
N LYS A 8 -16.37 -1.60 -10.67
CA LYS A 8 -15.19 -2.11 -11.39
C LYS A 8 -14.77 -1.19 -12.54
N ARG A 9 -15.74 -0.65 -13.28
CA ARG A 9 -15.47 0.31 -14.35
C ARG A 9 -14.91 1.62 -13.79
N GLN A 10 -15.56 2.16 -12.75
CA GLN A 10 -15.11 3.39 -12.11
C GLN A 10 -13.71 3.25 -11.52
N LEU A 11 -13.43 2.13 -10.87
CA LEU A 11 -12.09 1.83 -10.34
C LEU A 11 -11.05 1.72 -11.46
N GLY A 12 -11.40 1.08 -12.59
CA GLY A 12 -10.51 0.97 -13.74
C GLY A 12 -10.20 2.32 -14.39
N GLU A 13 -11.13 3.25 -14.36
CA GLU A 13 -10.93 4.63 -14.81
C GLU A 13 -10.05 5.42 -13.82
N LEU A 14 -10.25 5.22 -12.51
CA LEU A 14 -9.48 5.88 -11.45
C LEU A 14 -8.06 5.33 -11.34
N CYS A 15 -7.91 4.00 -11.43
CA CYS A 15 -6.64 3.30 -11.22
C CYS A 15 -6.26 2.51 -12.50
N PRO A 16 -5.85 3.19 -13.58
CA PRO A 16 -5.64 2.54 -14.89
C PRO A 16 -4.49 1.53 -14.93
N ASN A 17 -3.57 1.58 -13.95
CA ASN A 17 -2.40 0.72 -13.86
C ASN A 17 -2.59 -0.46 -12.88
N VAL A 18 -3.81 -0.70 -12.43
CA VAL A 18 -4.15 -1.82 -11.56
C VAL A 18 -4.63 -2.99 -12.41
N ARG A 19 -3.91 -4.12 -12.34
CA ARG A 19 -4.25 -5.38 -13.03
C ARG A 19 -4.79 -6.45 -12.10
N GLY A 20 -4.74 -6.22 -10.80
CA GLY A 20 -5.34 -7.06 -9.78
C GLY A 20 -6.77 -6.65 -9.45
N PHE A 21 -7.21 -7.03 -8.27
CA PHE A 21 -8.57 -6.75 -7.80
C PHE A 21 -8.54 -5.94 -6.50
N ILE A 22 -9.32 -4.85 -6.45
CA ILE A 22 -9.52 -4.03 -5.25
C ILE A 22 -11.00 -4.10 -4.86
N ARG A 23 -11.26 -4.50 -3.60
CA ARG A 23 -12.61 -4.50 -3.02
C ARG A 23 -12.95 -3.12 -2.49
N GLU A 24 -14.17 -2.70 -2.76
CA GLU A 24 -14.76 -1.46 -2.20
C GLU A 24 -15.18 -1.65 -0.73
N PRO A 25 -15.24 -0.56 0.08
CA PRO A 25 -14.81 0.78 -0.28
C PRO A 25 -13.28 0.89 -0.32
N PHE A 26 -12.80 1.78 -1.16
CA PHE A 26 -11.37 2.05 -1.36
C PHE A 26 -11.16 3.55 -1.56
N HIS A 27 -10.12 4.10 -0.97
CA HIS A 27 -9.76 5.51 -1.06
C HIS A 27 -8.33 5.69 -1.54
N CYS A 28 -8.11 6.68 -2.40
CA CYS A 28 -6.78 7.08 -2.87
C CYS A 28 -6.74 8.58 -3.13
N ASP A 29 -5.56 9.15 -3.36
CA ASP A 29 -5.40 10.54 -3.79
C ASP A 29 -5.77 10.69 -5.27
N TYR A 30 -5.03 10.02 -6.14
CA TYR A 30 -5.14 10.14 -7.60
C TYR A 30 -5.57 8.86 -8.28
N GLY A 31 -5.02 7.74 -7.86
CA GLY A 31 -5.25 6.42 -8.43
C GLY A 31 -4.29 6.07 -9.57
N TYR A 32 -3.89 7.01 -10.41
CA TYR A 32 -2.99 6.76 -11.55
C TYR A 32 -1.54 6.43 -11.13
N ASN A 33 -1.14 6.77 -9.90
CA ASN A 33 0.16 6.41 -9.34
C ASN A 33 0.16 5.02 -8.67
N ILE A 34 -0.96 4.31 -8.67
CA ILE A 34 -1.05 2.95 -8.13
C ILE A 34 -0.82 1.96 -9.27
N HIS A 35 0.23 1.15 -9.14
CA HIS A 35 0.58 0.09 -10.07
C HIS A 35 0.49 -1.23 -9.33
N MET A 36 -0.31 -2.16 -9.82
CA MET A 36 -0.51 -3.46 -9.18
C MET A 36 -0.50 -4.56 -10.24
N GLY A 37 0.28 -5.60 -9.98
CA GLY A 37 0.41 -6.76 -10.86
C GLY A 37 -0.78 -7.70 -10.80
N GLU A 38 -0.82 -8.63 -11.75
CA GLU A 38 -1.87 -9.64 -11.87
C GLU A 38 -1.92 -10.57 -10.66
N GLY A 39 -3.12 -11.05 -10.32
CA GLY A 39 -3.33 -11.96 -9.21
C GLY A 39 -3.24 -11.33 -7.83
N SER A 40 -2.92 -10.05 -7.73
CA SER A 40 -2.92 -9.33 -6.46
C SER A 40 -4.33 -8.92 -6.05
N PHE A 41 -4.55 -8.92 -4.74
CA PHE A 41 -5.85 -8.65 -4.15
C PHE A 41 -5.74 -7.66 -2.99
N VAL A 42 -6.57 -6.64 -3.01
CA VAL A 42 -6.71 -5.64 -1.94
C VAL A 42 -8.10 -5.77 -1.34
N ASN A 43 -8.15 -6.04 -0.04
CA ASN A 43 -9.42 -6.15 0.67
C ASN A 43 -10.04 -4.77 0.94
N PHE A 44 -11.23 -4.72 1.48
CA PHE A 44 -11.99 -3.49 1.64
C PHE A 44 -11.41 -2.56 2.71
N ASP A 45 -11.84 -1.29 2.68
CA ASP A 45 -11.48 -0.22 3.59
C ASP A 45 -9.99 0.17 3.57
N CYS A 46 -9.29 -0.10 2.48
CA CYS A 46 -7.91 0.32 2.31
C CYS A 46 -7.80 1.78 1.86
N VAL A 47 -6.71 2.44 2.26
CA VAL A 47 -6.39 3.82 1.90
C VAL A 47 -4.97 3.85 1.31
N PHE A 48 -4.85 4.20 0.03
CA PHE A 48 -3.57 4.34 -0.65
C PHE A 48 -3.37 5.80 -1.04
N LEU A 49 -2.54 6.52 -0.29
CA LEU A 49 -2.21 7.90 -0.60
C LEU A 49 -1.07 7.93 -1.62
N ASP A 50 -1.46 7.96 -2.89
CA ASP A 50 -0.54 7.85 -4.03
C ASP A 50 -0.05 9.21 -4.55
N LEU A 51 0.40 10.09 -3.65
CA LEU A 51 1.09 11.33 -4.03
C LEU A 51 2.39 11.00 -4.80
N ALA A 52 3.11 9.97 -4.38
CA ALA A 52 4.20 9.32 -5.13
C ALA A 52 3.76 7.91 -5.53
N PRO A 53 4.48 7.27 -6.47
CA PRO A 53 4.11 5.93 -6.93
C PRO A 53 4.02 4.89 -5.81
N ILE A 54 2.98 4.09 -5.88
CA ILE A 54 2.79 2.86 -5.10
C ILE A 54 2.86 1.71 -6.09
N ARG A 55 3.85 0.82 -5.92
CA ARG A 55 4.05 -0.35 -6.77
C ARG A 55 3.81 -1.61 -5.96
N ILE A 56 2.90 -2.44 -6.42
CA ILE A 56 2.56 -3.74 -5.83
C ILE A 56 2.79 -4.78 -6.92
N GLY A 57 3.56 -5.80 -6.62
CA GLY A 57 3.86 -6.89 -7.54
C GLY A 57 2.67 -7.79 -7.85
N CYS A 58 2.94 -8.95 -8.39
CA CYS A 58 1.95 -9.97 -8.72
C CYS A 58 1.66 -10.88 -7.52
N GLY A 59 0.45 -11.39 -7.41
CA GLY A 59 0.08 -12.39 -6.41
C GLY A 59 0.14 -11.92 -4.95
N THR A 60 0.21 -10.62 -4.69
CA THR A 60 0.28 -10.05 -3.35
C THR A 60 -1.12 -9.89 -2.75
N LEU A 61 -1.26 -10.28 -1.48
CA LEU A 61 -2.52 -10.21 -0.74
C LEU A 61 -2.45 -9.11 0.30
N ILE A 62 -3.37 -8.16 0.24
CA ILE A 62 -3.47 -7.04 1.17
C ILE A 62 -4.77 -7.13 1.94
N GLY A 63 -4.67 -7.26 3.26
CA GLY A 63 -5.80 -7.36 4.17
C GLY A 63 -6.63 -6.09 4.26
N PRO A 64 -7.78 -6.14 4.97
CA PRO A 64 -8.64 -4.97 5.11
C PRO A 64 -7.98 -3.87 5.93
N LYS A 65 -8.37 -2.63 5.69
CA LYS A 65 -7.92 -1.43 6.43
C LYS A 65 -6.40 -1.22 6.40
N VAL A 66 -5.74 -1.68 5.36
CA VAL A 66 -4.31 -1.38 5.13
C VAL A 66 -4.18 0.04 4.59
N GLN A 67 -3.17 0.74 5.07
CA GLN A 67 -2.83 2.08 4.62
C GLN A 67 -1.43 2.09 4.01
N LEU A 68 -1.31 2.56 2.76
CA LEU A 68 -0.05 2.80 2.08
C LEU A 68 0.10 4.31 1.91
N LEU A 69 1.01 4.91 2.66
CA LEU A 69 1.10 6.36 2.81
C LEU A 69 2.40 6.87 2.20
N THR A 70 2.35 7.40 0.98
CA THR A 70 3.53 8.00 0.34
C THR A 70 3.73 9.46 0.74
N ALA A 71 2.68 10.13 1.20
CA ALA A 71 2.73 11.54 1.56
C ALA A 71 3.66 11.80 2.75
N HIS A 72 4.47 12.84 2.63
CA HIS A 72 5.46 13.23 3.62
C HIS A 72 5.47 14.76 3.77
N HIS A 73 5.46 15.21 5.00
CA HIS A 73 5.58 16.62 5.34
C HIS A 73 6.92 16.94 6.01
N PRO A 74 7.47 18.13 5.82
CA PRO A 74 8.68 18.57 6.53
C PRO A 74 8.51 18.49 8.05
N PHE A 75 9.53 18.06 8.76
CA PHE A 75 9.51 18.05 10.22
C PHE A 75 9.62 19.46 10.81
N ASP A 76 10.35 20.36 10.15
CA ASP A 76 10.40 21.75 10.54
C ASP A 76 9.05 22.43 10.39
N ALA A 77 8.53 23.01 11.47
CA ALA A 77 7.19 23.57 11.54
C ALA A 77 6.99 24.76 10.59
N ALA A 78 8.00 25.61 10.45
CA ALA A 78 7.93 26.77 9.55
C ALA A 78 7.83 26.33 8.08
N THR A 79 8.68 25.38 7.68
CA THR A 79 8.66 24.81 6.33
C THR A 79 7.35 24.06 6.06
N ARG A 80 6.88 23.28 7.02
CA ARG A 80 5.58 22.57 6.92
C ARG A 80 4.41 23.55 6.74
N GLY A 81 4.46 24.70 7.39
CA GLY A 81 3.45 25.76 7.27
C GLY A 81 3.38 26.40 5.87
N THR A 82 4.36 26.20 4.99
CA THR A 82 4.35 26.72 3.62
C THR A 82 3.54 25.86 2.64
N ALA A 83 2.81 24.86 3.13
CA ALA A 83 2.05 23.89 2.33
C ALA A 83 2.90 23.06 1.37
N LEU A 84 4.21 22.95 1.60
CA LEU A 84 5.07 22.02 0.86
C LEU A 84 4.72 20.58 1.23
N GLU A 85 4.45 19.80 0.21
CA GLU A 85 4.16 18.39 0.33
C GLU A 85 5.06 17.61 -0.63
N ALA A 86 5.58 16.50 -0.18
CA ALA A 86 6.39 15.60 -0.98
C ALA A 86 5.94 14.16 -0.78
N GLY A 87 6.20 13.33 -1.75
CA GLY A 87 5.93 11.89 -1.68
C GLY A 87 7.21 11.08 -1.77
N LYS A 88 7.24 9.95 -1.07
CA LYS A 88 8.29 8.94 -1.21
C LYS A 88 7.65 7.63 -1.63
N PRO A 89 8.09 7.05 -2.77
CA PRO A 89 7.47 5.84 -3.31
C PRO A 89 7.46 4.68 -2.33
N ILE A 90 6.40 3.88 -2.39
CA ILE A 90 6.28 2.60 -1.70
C ILE A 90 6.36 1.49 -2.72
N VAL A 91 7.14 0.45 -2.43
CA VAL A 91 7.28 -0.75 -3.25
C VAL A 91 6.96 -1.97 -2.42
N ILE A 92 6.01 -2.78 -2.90
CA ILE A 92 5.67 -4.08 -2.32
C ILE A 92 5.91 -5.11 -3.42
N GLY A 93 6.71 -6.12 -3.13
CA GLY A 93 7.11 -7.14 -4.09
C GLY A 93 5.99 -8.11 -4.46
N ASP A 94 6.41 -9.22 -5.09
CA ASP A 94 5.52 -10.30 -5.50
C ASP A 94 5.20 -11.24 -4.33
N HIS A 95 4.00 -11.81 -4.34
CA HIS A 95 3.57 -12.84 -3.40
C HIS A 95 3.73 -12.47 -1.92
N CYS A 96 3.63 -11.18 -1.60
CA CYS A 96 3.60 -10.70 -0.22
C CYS A 96 2.22 -10.92 0.43
N TRP A 97 2.22 -10.92 1.74
CA TRP A 97 0.98 -10.87 2.51
C TRP A 97 1.08 -9.79 3.58
N LEU A 98 0.24 -8.75 3.47
CA LEU A 98 0.06 -7.73 4.50
C LEU A 98 -1.25 -8.01 5.24
N GLY A 99 -1.14 -8.28 6.54
CA GLY A 99 -2.29 -8.50 7.41
C GLY A 99 -3.16 -7.25 7.56
N GLY A 100 -4.38 -7.43 8.05
CA GLY A 100 -5.33 -6.32 8.23
C GLY A 100 -4.78 -5.20 9.11
N GLY A 101 -5.07 -3.96 8.75
CA GLY A 101 -4.68 -2.79 9.51
C GLY A 101 -3.19 -2.42 9.46
N VAL A 102 -2.40 -3.06 8.62
CA VAL A 102 -0.99 -2.69 8.41
C VAL A 102 -0.90 -1.27 7.86
N ILE A 103 0.02 -0.49 8.40
CA ILE A 103 0.35 0.86 7.91
C ILE A 103 1.77 0.84 7.37
N VAL A 104 1.94 1.24 6.11
CA VAL A 104 3.26 1.36 5.47
C VAL A 104 3.61 2.83 5.30
N CYS A 105 4.72 3.23 5.90
CA CYS A 105 5.20 4.61 5.90
C CYS A 105 5.91 4.99 4.59
N PRO A 106 6.05 6.29 4.31
CA PRO A 106 6.65 6.77 3.06
C PRO A 106 8.05 6.20 2.80
N GLY A 107 8.31 5.80 1.56
CA GLY A 107 9.62 5.35 1.10
C GLY A 107 9.99 3.92 1.44
N VAL A 108 9.10 3.13 2.02
CA VAL A 108 9.36 1.75 2.41
C VAL A 108 9.29 0.80 1.21
N THR A 109 10.23 -0.12 1.15
CA THR A 109 10.20 -1.29 0.25
C THR A 109 10.00 -2.57 1.06
N ILE A 110 9.01 -3.36 0.65
CA ILE A 110 8.74 -4.70 1.18
C ILE A 110 9.12 -5.71 0.10
N GLY A 111 10.09 -6.56 0.40
CA GLY A 111 10.63 -7.55 -0.55
C GLY A 111 9.66 -8.68 -0.84
N ASP A 112 9.94 -9.43 -1.91
CA ASP A 112 9.10 -10.52 -2.38
C ASP A 112 8.84 -11.57 -1.30
N ARG A 113 7.63 -12.12 -1.27
CA ARG A 113 7.20 -13.16 -0.35
C ARG A 113 7.24 -12.79 1.14
N ALA A 114 7.47 -11.52 1.46
CA ALA A 114 7.42 -11.08 2.85
C ALA A 114 6.00 -11.15 3.42
N VAL A 115 5.93 -11.45 4.70
CA VAL A 115 4.68 -11.47 5.48
C VAL A 115 4.74 -10.41 6.56
N VAL A 116 3.73 -9.55 6.61
CA VAL A 116 3.63 -8.49 7.62
C VAL A 116 2.39 -8.75 8.48
N GLY A 117 2.60 -8.93 9.78
CA GLY A 117 1.54 -9.22 10.74
C GLY A 117 0.51 -8.10 10.86
N ALA A 118 -0.74 -8.46 11.13
CA ALA A 118 -1.84 -7.50 11.26
C ALA A 118 -1.53 -6.41 12.30
N GLY A 119 -1.97 -5.18 12.02
CA GLY A 119 -1.79 -4.03 12.91
C GLY A 119 -0.37 -3.46 12.97
N SER A 120 0.56 -3.97 12.16
CA SER A 120 1.94 -3.50 12.14
C SER A 120 2.08 -2.13 11.51
N VAL A 121 3.07 -1.35 11.98
CA VAL A 121 3.47 -0.08 11.38
C VAL A 121 4.88 -0.23 10.81
N VAL A 122 4.97 -0.27 9.48
CA VAL A 122 6.21 -0.53 8.76
C VAL A 122 6.91 0.80 8.48
N THR A 123 7.99 1.07 9.20
CA THR A 123 8.76 2.31 9.12
C THR A 123 10.10 2.15 8.40
N ARG A 124 10.52 0.91 8.12
CA ARG A 124 11.78 0.54 7.44
C ARG A 124 11.53 -0.57 6.44
N ASP A 125 12.43 -0.72 5.50
CA ASP A 125 12.38 -1.79 4.51
C ASP A 125 12.33 -3.17 5.17
N ILE A 126 11.57 -4.06 4.56
CA ILE A 126 11.46 -5.46 4.97
C ILE A 126 12.06 -6.32 3.86
N PRO A 127 13.07 -7.14 4.16
CA PRO A 127 13.68 -8.00 3.15
C PRO A 127 12.72 -9.08 2.67
N ALA A 128 12.99 -9.60 1.47
CA ALA A 128 12.27 -10.75 0.96
C ALA A 128 12.35 -11.96 1.90
N ASP A 129 11.39 -12.86 1.79
CA ASP A 129 11.39 -14.14 2.51
C ASP A 129 11.49 -13.99 4.04
N SER A 130 10.81 -13.00 4.59
CA SER A 130 10.82 -12.72 6.03
C SER A 130 9.41 -12.46 6.58
N VAL A 131 9.26 -12.70 7.87
CA VAL A 131 8.08 -12.34 8.65
C VAL A 131 8.42 -11.17 9.55
N ALA A 132 7.66 -10.10 9.44
CA ALA A 132 7.80 -8.92 10.28
C ALA A 132 6.48 -8.57 10.95
N ALA A 133 6.52 -8.00 12.15
CA ALA A 133 5.33 -7.53 12.86
C ALA A 133 5.67 -6.47 13.91
N GLY A 134 4.64 -5.76 14.37
CA GLY A 134 4.71 -4.82 15.47
C GLY A 134 4.68 -3.36 15.07
N ASN A 135 4.78 -2.49 16.07
CA ASN A 135 4.87 -1.04 15.91
C ASN A 135 6.02 -0.48 16.78
N PRO A 136 7.14 -0.06 16.18
CA PRO A 136 7.47 -0.24 14.77
C PRO A 136 7.69 -1.72 14.42
N ALA A 137 7.39 -2.09 13.19
CA ALA A 137 7.56 -3.46 12.73
C ALA A 137 9.03 -3.89 12.78
N ARG A 138 9.26 -5.13 13.22
CA ARG A 138 10.58 -5.77 13.30
C ARG A 138 10.51 -7.13 12.65
N ILE A 139 11.62 -7.58 12.11
CA ILE A 139 11.75 -8.93 11.57
C ILE A 139 11.68 -9.92 12.75
N ILE A 140 10.75 -10.87 12.67
CA ILE A 140 10.54 -11.90 13.68
C ILE A 140 11.35 -13.15 13.34
N ARG A 141 11.32 -13.56 12.07
CA ARG A 141 12.01 -14.74 11.56
C ARG A 141 12.04 -14.75 10.03
N PRO A 142 12.90 -15.55 9.41
CA PRO A 142 12.73 -15.89 7.99
C PRO A 142 11.46 -16.75 7.76
N LEU A 143 11.03 -16.85 6.52
CA LEU A 143 9.97 -17.77 6.09
C LEU A 143 10.44 -19.23 6.18
#